data_c074fe3123518258bc3d496f3d6fc2b0
#
_entry.id   c074fe3123518258bc3d496f3d6fc2b0
#
_cell.length_a   1.000
_cell.length_b   1.000
_cell.length_c   1.000
_cell.angle_alpha   90.00
_cell.angle_beta   90.00
_cell.angle_gamma   90.00
#
_symmetry.space_group_name_H-M   'P 1'
#
loop_
_entity.id
_entity.type
_entity.pdbx_description
1 polymer ?
#
loop_
_entity_poly.entity_id
_entity_poly.type
_entity_poly.pdbx_seq_one_letter_code
_entity_poly.pdbx_strand_id
1 'polypeptide(L)'
;MYWESKRNNDQKSLSVDLLDGHYHSKGENKHDTYEVHVAKAHSEYDFIFLSVSHGFVKEALEILRKNNVKGTLVFFCNFWNTRKEVEEWAGDYVYILAFPTAGGQMQDDHLDGVLFDYLMLEGEQKAYISNYTDLTALLTSADLKWEVPHDMVEWIWIHMAINTGVTSTAARSGNLENPEQLALNLMNSSSELSLAIKVIREALKVVEARGVNLKLYKAELLPYKIPAWIAGKAMKIMFAKNELTRKIMTLHNDKQDIFYCCQSVYQTGQELGVKIPILEANMKGISL
;
A
#
# COMPACT_ATOMS: atom_id res chain seq x y z
N MET A 1 -7.65 -0.99 16.05
CA MET A 1 -6.92 -2.00 16.83
C MET A 1 -5.87 -1.31 17.65
N TYR A 2 -5.79 -1.60 18.91
CA TYR A 2 -4.90 -0.94 19.86
C TYR A 2 -3.54 -1.65 19.90
N TRP A 3 -2.47 -0.88 19.77
CA TRP A 3 -1.11 -1.34 19.89
C TRP A 3 -0.52 -0.87 21.23
N GLU A 4 -0.48 -1.73 22.25
CA GLU A 4 -0.08 -1.37 23.61
C GLU A 4 1.33 -0.75 23.74
N SER A 5 2.25 -1.07 22.84
CA SER A 5 3.66 -0.66 22.98
C SER A 5 3.98 0.75 22.48
N LYS A 6 3.09 1.39 21.68
CA LYS A 6 3.39 2.68 21.03
C LYS A 6 2.40 3.80 21.34
N ARG A 7 1.36 3.55 22.13
CA ARG A 7 0.36 4.56 22.49
C ARG A 7 0.30 4.76 24.00
N ASN A 8 0.14 6.01 24.37
CA ASN A 8 -0.24 6.36 25.72
C ASN A 8 -1.61 5.73 26.02
N ASN A 9 -1.74 4.92 27.06
CA ASN A 9 -2.98 4.23 27.44
C ASN A 9 -4.17 5.17 27.70
N ASP A 10 -3.92 6.48 27.73
CA ASP A 10 -4.92 7.53 27.99
C ASP A 10 -5.50 8.14 26.70
N GLN A 11 -5.04 7.72 25.50
CA GLN A 11 -5.54 8.28 24.24
C GLN A 11 -6.96 7.79 23.97
N LYS A 12 -7.95 8.66 24.14
CA LYS A 12 -9.38 8.36 23.97
C LYS A 12 -9.93 8.77 22.60
N SER A 13 -9.30 9.72 21.95
CA SER A 13 -9.75 10.23 20.65
C SER A 13 -8.59 10.61 19.74
N LEU A 14 -8.84 10.60 18.44
CA LEU A 14 -7.95 11.08 17.40
C LEU A 14 -8.63 12.23 16.67
N SER A 15 -7.91 13.32 16.49
CA SER A 15 -8.29 14.36 15.54
C SER A 15 -7.93 13.88 14.13
N VAL A 16 -8.83 14.03 13.16
CA VAL A 16 -8.65 13.52 11.80
C VAL A 16 -8.87 14.65 10.80
N ASP A 17 -7.84 14.95 10.03
CA ASP A 17 -7.92 15.75 8.81
C ASP A 17 -7.83 14.84 7.60
N LEU A 18 -8.87 14.82 6.78
CA LEU A 18 -9.00 13.93 5.65
C LEU A 18 -9.25 14.69 4.36
N LEU A 19 -8.43 14.45 3.34
CA LEU A 19 -8.79 14.78 1.97
C LEU A 19 -9.62 13.63 1.40
N ASP A 20 -10.94 13.80 1.40
CA ASP A 20 -11.91 12.77 1.05
C ASP A 20 -12.24 12.80 -0.45
N GLY A 21 -11.91 11.74 -1.14
CA GLY A 21 -12.18 11.53 -2.56
C GLY A 21 -13.46 10.78 -2.88
N HIS A 22 -14.29 10.42 -1.90
CA HIS A 22 -15.50 9.60 -2.11
C HIS A 22 -16.44 10.20 -3.16
N TYR A 23 -16.74 11.48 -3.05
CA TYR A 23 -17.75 12.13 -3.87
C TYR A 23 -17.15 13.09 -4.90
N HIS A 24 -15.88 13.46 -4.73
CA HIS A 24 -15.21 14.44 -5.55
C HIS A 24 -13.82 13.98 -5.97
N SER A 25 -13.59 13.82 -7.26
CA SER A 25 -12.27 13.42 -7.80
C SER A 25 -11.11 14.39 -7.47
N LYS A 26 -11.41 15.60 -7.01
CA LYS A 26 -10.43 16.57 -6.51
C LYS A 26 -10.21 16.46 -5.00
N GLY A 27 -11.07 15.72 -4.30
CA GLY A 27 -11.10 15.65 -2.85
C GLY A 27 -11.84 16.80 -2.19
N GLU A 28 -12.37 16.53 -1.02
CA GLU A 28 -12.99 17.51 -0.11
C GLU A 28 -12.27 17.41 1.25
N ASN A 29 -11.87 18.56 1.79
CA ASN A 29 -11.27 18.58 3.12
C ASN A 29 -12.34 18.38 4.18
N LYS A 30 -12.16 17.34 4.99
CA LYS A 30 -13.01 17.02 6.14
C LYS A 30 -12.19 17.01 7.41
N HIS A 31 -12.80 17.45 8.48
CA HIS A 31 -12.27 17.37 9.82
C HIS A 31 -13.25 16.62 10.70
N ASP A 32 -12.75 15.66 11.47
CA ASP A 32 -13.56 14.85 12.38
C ASP A 32 -12.75 14.42 13.60
N THR A 33 -13.43 13.80 14.55
CA THR A 33 -12.81 13.20 15.74
C THR A 33 -13.24 11.75 15.83
N TYR A 34 -12.26 10.84 15.86
CA TYR A 34 -12.50 9.41 16.01
C TYR A 34 -12.26 8.98 17.47
N GLU A 35 -13.27 8.39 18.09
CA GLU A 35 -13.13 7.79 19.42
C GLU A 35 -12.42 6.44 19.35
N VAL A 36 -11.33 6.31 20.08
CA VAL A 36 -10.53 5.08 20.12
C VAL A 36 -11.10 4.14 21.18
N HIS A 37 -11.59 3.00 20.73
CA HIS A 37 -12.02 1.91 21.61
C HIS A 37 -10.93 0.83 21.70
N VAL A 38 -10.42 0.63 22.91
CA VAL A 38 -9.39 -0.41 23.16
C VAL A 38 -10.03 -1.79 23.09
N ALA A 39 -9.48 -2.67 22.24
CA ALA A 39 -9.91 -4.06 22.18
C ALA A 39 -9.58 -4.77 23.51
N LYS A 40 -10.51 -5.62 23.96
CA LYS A 40 -10.34 -6.42 25.18
C LYS A 40 -9.75 -7.78 24.83
N ALA A 41 -8.95 -8.33 25.75
CA ALA A 41 -8.51 -9.72 25.65
C ALA A 41 -9.73 -10.68 25.63
N HIS A 42 -9.59 -11.80 24.94
CA HIS A 42 -10.64 -12.81 24.77
C HIS A 42 -11.89 -12.31 24.04
N SER A 43 -11.76 -11.26 23.22
CA SER A 43 -12.86 -10.74 22.40
C SER A 43 -12.95 -11.47 21.07
N GLU A 44 -14.16 -11.52 20.53
CA GLU A 44 -14.46 -12.01 19.20
C GLU A 44 -15.05 -10.88 18.35
N TYR A 45 -14.53 -10.72 17.13
CA TYR A 45 -14.94 -9.71 16.17
C TYR A 45 -15.30 -10.38 14.85
N ASP A 46 -16.25 -9.84 14.11
CA ASP A 46 -16.55 -10.31 12.75
C ASP A 46 -15.33 -10.15 11.85
N PHE A 47 -14.68 -8.97 11.93
CA PHE A 47 -13.51 -8.62 11.13
C PHE A 47 -12.43 -7.92 11.95
N ILE A 48 -11.18 -8.22 11.64
CA ILE A 48 -10.00 -7.55 12.19
C ILE A 48 -9.20 -6.97 11.02
N PHE A 49 -9.25 -5.67 10.82
CA PHE A 49 -8.50 -4.98 9.78
C PHE A 49 -7.04 -4.80 10.23
N LEU A 50 -6.14 -5.50 9.57
CA LEU A 50 -4.71 -5.47 9.85
C LEU A 50 -4.02 -4.48 8.90
N SER A 51 -3.94 -3.22 9.32
CA SER A 51 -3.31 -2.13 8.57
C SER A 51 -2.03 -1.68 9.27
N VAL A 52 -0.95 -2.41 9.01
CA VAL A 52 0.38 -2.14 9.59
C VAL A 52 1.43 -2.26 8.50
N SER A 53 2.59 -1.59 8.69
CA SER A 53 3.76 -1.78 7.85
C SER A 53 4.22 -3.24 7.88
N HIS A 54 4.77 -3.74 6.77
CA HIS A 54 5.18 -5.14 6.61
C HIS A 54 5.99 -5.69 7.80
N GLY A 55 6.95 -4.90 8.32
CA GLY A 55 7.79 -5.30 9.45
C GLY A 55 7.04 -5.60 10.74
N PHE A 56 5.81 -5.12 10.90
CA PHE A 56 5.00 -5.27 12.11
C PHE A 56 3.88 -6.32 12.00
N VAL A 57 3.70 -6.95 10.84
CA VAL A 57 2.61 -7.92 10.62
C VAL A 57 2.69 -9.07 11.61
N LYS A 58 3.86 -9.71 11.75
CA LYS A 58 4.06 -10.84 12.66
C LYS A 58 3.81 -10.46 14.12
N GLU A 59 4.36 -9.33 14.55
CA GLU A 59 4.17 -8.81 15.91
C GLU A 59 2.70 -8.51 16.20
N ALA A 60 1.98 -7.90 15.27
CA ALA A 60 0.54 -7.64 15.41
C ALA A 60 -0.26 -8.94 15.55
N LEU A 61 0.06 -9.97 14.76
CA LEU A 61 -0.58 -11.28 14.84
C LEU A 61 -0.26 -12.01 16.16
N GLU A 62 0.99 -11.89 16.66
CA GLU A 62 1.38 -12.44 17.96
C GLU A 62 0.60 -11.77 19.11
N ILE A 63 0.39 -10.45 19.05
CA ILE A 63 -0.42 -9.71 20.02
C ILE A 63 -1.87 -10.20 20.01
N LEU A 64 -2.46 -10.40 18.83
CA LEU A 64 -3.81 -10.96 18.72
C LEU A 64 -3.91 -12.36 19.36
N ARG A 65 -2.96 -13.24 19.04
CA ARG A 65 -2.91 -14.62 19.61
C ARG A 65 -2.71 -14.60 21.13
N LYS A 66 -1.74 -13.81 21.61
CA LYS A 66 -1.45 -13.68 23.05
C LYS A 66 -2.67 -13.22 23.84
N ASN A 67 -3.48 -12.34 23.27
CA ASN A 67 -4.69 -11.83 23.90
C ASN A 67 -5.94 -12.64 23.55
N ASN A 68 -5.79 -13.76 22.84
CA ASN A 68 -6.89 -14.62 22.40
C ASN A 68 -8.03 -13.82 21.73
N VAL A 69 -7.67 -12.87 20.86
CA VAL A 69 -8.62 -12.11 20.05
C VAL A 69 -8.92 -12.90 18.80
N LYS A 70 -10.19 -13.11 18.47
CA LYS A 70 -10.67 -13.91 17.34
C LYS A 70 -11.40 -13.05 16.33
N GLY A 71 -11.42 -13.50 15.08
CA GLY A 71 -12.15 -12.86 13.98
C GLY A 71 -11.51 -13.15 12.63
N THR A 72 -12.20 -12.82 11.54
CA THR A 72 -11.66 -12.89 10.19
C THR A 72 -10.66 -11.74 9.97
N LEU A 73 -9.41 -12.06 9.63
CA LEU A 73 -8.40 -11.05 9.32
C LEU A 73 -8.64 -10.46 7.92
N VAL A 74 -8.64 -9.15 7.83
CA VAL A 74 -8.59 -8.43 6.56
C VAL A 74 -7.21 -7.77 6.47
N PHE A 75 -6.32 -8.33 5.64
CA PHE A 75 -4.97 -7.80 5.48
C PHE A 75 -4.98 -6.56 4.60
N PHE A 76 -4.64 -5.42 5.16
CA PHE A 76 -4.42 -4.14 4.49
C PHE A 76 -2.92 -3.80 4.48
N CYS A 77 -2.10 -4.68 3.91
CA CYS A 77 -0.65 -4.56 3.96
C CYS A 77 -0.01 -4.72 2.58
N ASN A 78 1.08 -4.00 2.33
CA ASN A 78 2.00 -4.32 1.27
C ASN A 78 2.89 -5.49 1.69
N PHE A 79 3.08 -6.48 0.81
CA PHE A 79 4.01 -7.58 1.04
C PHE A 79 4.53 -8.14 -0.28
N TRP A 80 5.77 -8.63 -0.25
CA TRP A 80 6.41 -9.32 -1.36
C TRP A 80 6.37 -10.84 -1.23
N ASN A 81 5.75 -11.31 -0.16
CA ASN A 81 5.63 -12.72 0.19
C ASN A 81 4.66 -13.46 -0.73
N THR A 82 4.84 -14.76 -0.82
CA THR A 82 3.92 -15.67 -1.50
C THR A 82 2.66 -15.88 -0.66
N ARG A 83 1.59 -16.36 -1.29
CA ARG A 83 0.37 -16.75 -0.56
C ARG A 83 0.66 -17.73 0.58
N LYS A 84 1.51 -18.72 0.33
CA LYS A 84 1.88 -19.71 1.34
C LYS A 84 2.52 -19.06 2.58
N GLU A 85 3.40 -18.10 2.39
CA GLU A 85 4.02 -17.38 3.51
C GLU A 85 3.00 -16.51 4.26
N VAL A 86 2.01 -15.94 3.57
CA VAL A 86 0.91 -15.20 4.21
C VAL A 86 0.02 -16.15 5.01
N GLU A 87 -0.26 -17.35 4.49
CA GLU A 87 -0.96 -18.42 5.21
C GLU A 87 -0.20 -18.83 6.49
N GLU A 88 1.11 -18.97 6.40
CA GLU A 88 1.96 -19.24 7.57
C GLU A 88 1.88 -18.13 8.61
N TRP A 89 1.78 -16.86 8.19
CA TRP A 89 1.57 -15.74 9.11
C TRP A 89 0.19 -15.80 9.78
N ALA A 90 -0.85 -15.99 8.98
CA ALA A 90 -2.22 -16.06 9.49
C ALA A 90 -2.40 -17.22 10.49
N GLY A 91 -1.74 -18.37 10.25
CA GLY A 91 -1.85 -19.57 11.10
C GLY A 91 -3.29 -20.05 11.17
N ASP A 92 -3.88 -20.08 12.36
CA ASP A 92 -5.26 -20.54 12.57
C ASP A 92 -6.33 -19.48 12.26
N TYR A 93 -5.94 -18.25 11.92
CA TYR A 93 -6.89 -17.23 11.53
C TYR A 93 -7.39 -17.46 10.11
N VAL A 94 -8.70 -17.39 9.94
CA VAL A 94 -9.31 -17.19 8.62
C VAL A 94 -8.98 -15.79 8.13
N TYR A 95 -8.62 -15.61 6.86
CA TYR A 95 -8.20 -14.33 6.34
C TYR A 95 -8.65 -14.05 4.90
N ILE A 96 -8.67 -12.78 4.56
CA ILE A 96 -8.86 -12.25 3.20
C ILE A 96 -7.82 -11.17 2.95
N LEU A 97 -7.36 -11.07 1.71
CA LEU A 97 -6.45 -10.03 1.27
C LEU A 97 -7.24 -8.84 0.72
N ALA A 98 -6.82 -7.66 1.10
CA ALA A 98 -7.35 -6.41 0.58
C ALA A 98 -6.24 -5.35 0.54
N PHE A 99 -6.51 -4.25 -0.16
CA PHE A 99 -5.57 -3.13 -0.22
C PHE A 99 -6.35 -1.82 -0.15
N PRO A 100 -6.11 -0.98 0.87
CA PRO A 100 -6.77 0.31 0.99
C PRO A 100 -6.18 1.29 -0.02
N THR A 101 -7.01 1.91 -0.84
CA THR A 101 -6.60 3.08 -1.62
C THR A 101 -6.72 4.34 -0.76
N ALA A 102 -6.01 4.33 0.32
CA ALA A 102 -5.96 5.35 1.34
C ALA A 102 -4.54 5.45 1.90
N GLY A 103 -4.21 6.57 2.46
CA GLY A 103 -2.95 6.77 3.15
C GLY A 103 -3.08 7.85 4.20
N GLY A 104 -2.23 7.80 5.22
CA GLY A 104 -2.23 8.78 6.27
C GLY A 104 -0.96 8.74 7.11
N GLN A 105 -0.73 9.83 7.81
CA GLN A 105 0.35 9.98 8.76
C GLN A 105 -0.22 10.33 10.13
N MET A 106 0.23 9.60 11.13
CA MET A 106 -0.08 9.91 12.52
C MET A 106 1.02 10.78 13.12
N GLN A 107 0.61 11.89 13.72
CA GLN A 107 1.48 12.71 14.54
C GLN A 107 0.78 12.95 15.88
N ASP A 108 1.30 12.38 16.95
CA ASP A 108 0.66 12.35 18.27
C ASP A 108 -0.77 11.78 18.23
N ASP A 109 -1.78 12.59 18.47
CA ASP A 109 -3.20 12.25 18.44
C ASP A 109 -3.94 12.78 17.18
N HIS A 110 -3.17 13.21 16.18
CA HIS A 110 -3.69 13.74 14.92
C HIS A 110 -3.36 12.81 13.75
N LEU A 111 -4.40 12.46 12.96
CA LEU A 111 -4.28 11.74 11.70
C LEU A 111 -4.50 12.71 10.54
N ASP A 112 -3.48 12.94 9.73
CA ASP A 112 -3.62 13.57 8.41
C ASP A 112 -3.69 12.49 7.33
N GLY A 113 -4.75 12.46 6.54
CA GLY A 113 -5.02 11.37 5.62
C GLY A 113 -5.62 11.78 4.28
N VAL A 114 -5.64 10.81 3.38
CA VAL A 114 -6.33 10.86 2.10
C VAL A 114 -7.07 9.56 1.87
N LEU A 115 -8.29 9.64 1.34
CA LEU A 115 -9.13 8.49 1.05
C LEU A 115 -9.63 8.60 -0.40
N PHE A 116 -9.47 7.53 -1.17
CA PHE A 116 -10.11 7.36 -2.47
C PHE A 116 -11.47 6.65 -2.29
N ASP A 117 -12.26 6.58 -3.34
CA ASP A 117 -13.63 6.05 -3.29
C ASP A 117 -13.72 4.51 -3.41
N TYR A 118 -12.59 3.81 -3.48
CA TYR A 118 -12.56 2.36 -3.63
C TYR A 118 -11.38 1.73 -2.89
N LEU A 119 -11.42 0.42 -2.73
CA LEU A 119 -10.31 -0.42 -2.28
C LEU A 119 -10.19 -1.65 -3.20
N MET A 120 -9.05 -2.34 -3.13
CA MET A 120 -8.91 -3.64 -3.77
C MET A 120 -9.29 -4.73 -2.76
N LEU A 121 -10.12 -5.68 -3.18
CA LEU A 121 -10.57 -6.79 -2.36
C LEU A 121 -10.37 -8.12 -3.10
N GLU A 122 -9.87 -9.11 -2.39
CA GLU A 122 -9.78 -10.46 -2.92
C GLU A 122 -11.16 -11.01 -3.27
N GLY A 123 -11.27 -11.69 -4.43
CA GLY A 123 -12.54 -12.26 -4.86
C GLY A 123 -12.98 -13.42 -3.95
N GLU A 124 -14.29 -13.53 -3.73
CA GLU A 124 -14.92 -14.53 -2.85
C GLU A 124 -14.41 -15.95 -3.12
N GLN A 125 -14.26 -16.32 -4.40
CA GLN A 125 -13.81 -17.66 -4.82
C GLN A 125 -12.38 -18.00 -4.38
N LYS A 126 -11.56 -17.00 -4.03
CA LYS A 126 -10.15 -17.15 -3.61
C LYS A 126 -9.95 -16.90 -2.12
N ALA A 127 -10.83 -16.14 -1.51
CA ALA A 127 -10.71 -15.73 -0.11
C ALA A 127 -11.02 -16.87 0.89
N TYR A 128 -11.84 -17.86 0.50
CA TYR A 128 -12.25 -18.99 1.34
C TYR A 128 -12.79 -18.61 2.72
N ILE A 129 -13.45 -17.43 2.84
CA ILE A 129 -14.09 -16.96 4.07
C ILE A 129 -15.60 -17.18 3.99
N SER A 130 -16.23 -17.58 5.08
CA SER A 130 -17.67 -17.85 5.12
C SER A 130 -18.52 -16.58 5.24
N ASN A 131 -17.93 -15.47 5.71
CA ASN A 131 -18.59 -14.19 5.98
C ASN A 131 -18.24 -13.11 4.94
N TYR A 132 -17.98 -13.49 3.68
CA TYR A 132 -17.66 -12.55 2.60
C TYR A 132 -18.80 -11.55 2.34
N THR A 133 -20.05 -12.02 2.36
CA THR A 133 -21.22 -11.17 2.18
C THR A 133 -21.33 -10.12 3.30
N ASP A 134 -20.99 -10.48 4.54
CA ASP A 134 -21.03 -9.55 5.67
C ASP A 134 -19.93 -8.48 5.53
N LEU A 135 -18.73 -8.87 5.05
CA LEU A 135 -17.66 -7.92 4.76
C LEU A 135 -18.08 -6.91 3.69
N THR A 136 -18.67 -7.40 2.58
CA THR A 136 -19.11 -6.50 1.50
C THR A 136 -20.29 -5.62 1.93
N ALA A 137 -21.19 -6.12 2.81
CA ALA A 137 -22.23 -5.31 3.41
C ALA A 137 -21.67 -4.22 4.33
N LEU A 138 -20.62 -4.55 5.12
CA LEU A 138 -19.91 -3.57 5.94
C LEU A 138 -19.26 -2.49 5.07
N LEU A 139 -18.56 -2.85 4.00
CA LEU A 139 -17.95 -1.88 3.06
C LEU A 139 -19.01 -0.99 2.41
N THR A 140 -20.14 -1.58 1.98
CA THR A 140 -21.26 -0.83 1.42
C THR A 140 -21.85 0.16 2.44
N SER A 141 -21.98 -0.24 3.71
CA SER A 141 -22.49 0.63 4.78
C SER A 141 -21.58 1.83 5.07
N ALA A 142 -20.28 1.68 4.75
CA ALA A 142 -19.27 2.74 4.82
C ALA A 142 -19.15 3.54 3.50
N ASP A 143 -20.05 3.28 2.53
CA ASP A 143 -20.04 3.88 1.19
C ASP A 143 -18.73 3.61 0.40
N LEU A 144 -18.01 2.54 0.75
CA LEU A 144 -16.78 2.13 0.09
C LEU A 144 -17.09 1.16 -1.04
N LYS A 145 -16.60 1.47 -2.23
CA LYS A 145 -16.58 0.56 -3.38
C LYS A 145 -15.37 -0.35 -3.29
N TRP A 146 -15.40 -1.44 -4.02
CA TRP A 146 -14.22 -2.30 -4.16
C TRP A 146 -14.06 -2.82 -5.59
N GLU A 147 -12.82 -3.06 -5.96
CA GLU A 147 -12.45 -3.73 -7.20
C GLU A 147 -11.82 -5.08 -6.87
N VAL A 148 -12.11 -6.09 -7.69
CA VAL A 148 -11.59 -7.45 -7.53
C VAL A 148 -10.54 -7.71 -8.61
N PRO A 149 -9.25 -7.80 -8.27
CA PRO A 149 -8.21 -8.12 -9.23
C PRO A 149 -8.26 -9.60 -9.64
N HIS A 150 -7.59 -9.95 -10.74
CA HIS A 150 -7.47 -11.33 -11.16
C HIS A 150 -6.90 -12.25 -10.07
N ASP A 151 -5.83 -11.80 -9.40
CA ASP A 151 -5.28 -12.40 -8.19
C ASP A 151 -4.75 -11.29 -7.28
N MET A 152 -5.10 -11.34 -5.98
CA MET A 152 -4.76 -10.26 -5.07
C MET A 152 -3.27 -10.25 -4.72
N VAL A 153 -2.62 -11.40 -4.60
CA VAL A 153 -1.18 -11.49 -4.33
C VAL A 153 -0.39 -10.94 -5.53
N GLU A 154 -0.74 -11.37 -6.74
CA GLU A 154 -0.10 -10.87 -7.96
C GLU A 154 -0.31 -9.36 -8.14
N TRP A 155 -1.51 -8.87 -7.81
CA TRP A 155 -1.82 -7.45 -7.85
C TRP A 155 -0.96 -6.65 -6.87
N ILE A 156 -0.78 -7.13 -5.62
CA ILE A 156 0.11 -6.50 -4.64
C ILE A 156 1.56 -6.47 -5.15
N TRP A 157 2.05 -7.54 -5.78
CA TRP A 157 3.40 -7.56 -6.36
C TRP A 157 3.55 -6.56 -7.51
N ILE A 158 2.54 -6.43 -8.37
CA ILE A 158 2.51 -5.42 -9.44
C ILE A 158 2.52 -4.01 -8.82
N HIS A 159 1.70 -3.78 -7.81
CA HIS A 159 1.65 -2.51 -7.09
C HIS A 159 3.00 -2.15 -6.45
N MET A 160 3.65 -3.12 -5.80
CA MET A 160 5.00 -2.93 -5.24
C MET A 160 6.05 -2.66 -6.34
N ALA A 161 5.96 -3.30 -7.49
CA ALA A 161 6.85 -3.01 -8.62
C ALA A 161 6.66 -1.58 -9.16
N ILE A 162 5.43 -1.09 -9.22
CA ILE A 162 5.12 0.29 -9.59
C ILE A 162 5.69 1.26 -8.54
N ASN A 163 5.43 1.00 -7.26
CA ASN A 163 5.96 1.80 -6.16
C ASN A 163 7.49 1.82 -6.15
N THR A 164 8.14 0.66 -6.35
CA THR A 164 9.60 0.59 -6.49
C THR A 164 10.13 1.51 -7.57
N GLY A 165 9.49 1.54 -8.74
CA GLY A 165 9.91 2.44 -9.83
C GLY A 165 9.81 3.92 -9.46
N VAL A 166 8.76 4.29 -8.76
CA VAL A 166 8.50 5.66 -8.32
C VAL A 166 9.44 6.05 -7.17
N THR A 167 9.44 5.26 -6.10
CA THR A 167 10.16 5.59 -4.85
C THR A 167 11.68 5.48 -5.02
N SER A 168 12.19 4.46 -5.74
CA SER A 168 13.62 4.36 -6.00
C SER A 168 14.14 5.50 -6.88
N THR A 169 13.32 5.97 -7.83
CA THR A 169 13.68 7.13 -8.66
C THR A 169 13.69 8.42 -7.83
N ALA A 170 12.72 8.62 -6.95
CA ALA A 170 12.70 9.76 -6.05
C ALA A 170 13.90 9.76 -5.11
N ALA A 171 14.23 8.60 -4.54
CA ALA A 171 15.28 8.43 -3.54
C ALA A 171 16.70 8.41 -4.08
N ARG A 172 16.91 8.20 -5.39
CA ARG A 172 18.25 8.08 -6.01
C ARG A 172 19.17 9.28 -5.80
N SER A 173 18.63 10.45 -5.50
CA SER A 173 19.38 11.65 -5.17
C SER A 173 20.04 11.62 -3.78
N GLY A 174 19.90 10.48 -3.06
CA GLY A 174 20.79 10.13 -1.96
C GLY A 174 20.35 10.53 -0.58
N ASN A 175 19.06 10.81 -0.34
CA ASN A 175 18.66 11.03 1.03
C ASN A 175 17.18 10.74 1.28
N LEU A 176 16.88 9.68 2.05
CA LEU A 176 15.52 9.41 2.55
C LEU A 176 15.15 10.27 3.78
N GLU A 177 15.95 11.26 4.18
CA GLU A 177 15.64 12.10 5.36
C GLU A 177 14.40 12.96 5.15
N ASN A 178 14.09 13.32 3.91
CA ASN A 178 12.89 14.06 3.58
C ASN A 178 12.12 13.42 2.40
N PRO A 179 11.42 12.30 2.62
CA PRO A 179 10.69 11.59 1.57
C PRO A 179 9.61 12.45 0.91
N GLU A 180 8.93 13.31 1.65
CA GLU A 180 7.95 14.25 1.12
C GLU A 180 8.54 15.17 0.06
N GLN A 181 9.69 15.81 0.35
CA GLN A 181 10.35 16.70 -0.63
C GLN A 181 10.82 15.91 -1.85
N LEU A 182 11.29 14.68 -1.68
CA LEU A 182 11.68 13.81 -2.80
C LEU A 182 10.48 13.47 -3.68
N ALA A 183 9.32 13.16 -3.09
CA ALA A 183 8.09 12.94 -3.81
C ALA A 183 7.64 14.19 -4.58
N LEU A 184 7.70 15.37 -3.96
CA LEU A 184 7.39 16.65 -4.62
C LEU A 184 8.30 16.93 -5.81
N ASN A 185 9.61 16.71 -5.66
CA ASN A 185 10.59 16.90 -6.73
C ASN A 185 10.30 15.96 -7.91
N LEU A 186 10.02 14.69 -7.63
CA LEU A 186 9.63 13.71 -8.64
C LEU A 186 8.37 14.14 -9.39
N MET A 187 7.28 14.45 -8.67
CA MET A 187 5.99 14.81 -9.26
C MET A 187 6.06 16.06 -10.14
N ASN A 188 6.98 16.97 -9.85
CA ASN A 188 7.16 18.20 -10.60
C ASN A 188 8.14 18.08 -11.78
N SER A 189 8.78 16.92 -12.00
CA SER A 189 9.78 16.69 -13.04
C SER A 189 9.34 15.63 -14.05
N SER A 190 9.03 16.04 -15.29
CA SER A 190 8.69 15.07 -16.35
C SER A 190 9.85 14.15 -16.74
N SER A 191 11.10 14.57 -16.54
CA SER A 191 12.29 13.74 -16.78
C SER A 191 12.42 12.66 -15.72
N GLU A 192 12.25 12.99 -14.44
CA GLU A 192 12.27 12.01 -13.35
C GLU A 192 11.10 11.03 -13.46
N LEU A 193 9.91 11.49 -13.76
CA LEU A 193 8.76 10.63 -14.02
C LEU A 193 8.98 9.71 -15.23
N SER A 194 9.66 10.20 -16.28
CA SER A 194 10.05 9.35 -17.44
C SER A 194 11.07 8.29 -17.03
N LEU A 195 11.98 8.60 -16.11
CA LEU A 195 12.90 7.62 -15.55
C LEU A 195 12.15 6.60 -14.69
N ALA A 196 11.25 7.05 -13.82
CA ALA A 196 10.40 6.16 -13.00
C ALA A 196 9.64 5.15 -13.86
N ILE A 197 9.05 5.57 -14.99
CA ILE A 197 8.40 4.67 -15.96
C ILE A 197 9.36 3.59 -16.48
N LYS A 198 10.62 3.92 -16.74
CA LYS A 198 11.60 2.93 -17.18
C LYS A 198 11.93 1.93 -16.07
N VAL A 199 12.06 2.41 -14.84
CA VAL A 199 12.30 1.54 -13.66
C VAL A 199 11.08 0.65 -13.39
N ILE A 200 9.86 1.18 -13.48
CA ILE A 200 8.63 0.37 -13.37
C ILE A 200 8.66 -0.79 -14.36
N ARG A 201 9.06 -0.54 -15.62
CA ARG A 201 9.18 -1.62 -16.62
C ARG A 201 10.22 -2.67 -16.28
N GLU A 202 11.34 -2.28 -15.64
CA GLU A 202 12.32 -3.24 -15.14
C GLU A 202 11.74 -4.06 -13.98
N ALA A 203 11.10 -3.40 -13.00
CA ALA A 203 10.47 -4.04 -11.87
C ALA A 203 9.33 -5.00 -12.28
N LEU A 204 8.53 -4.63 -13.28
CA LEU A 204 7.50 -5.51 -13.85
C LEU A 204 8.07 -6.79 -14.50
N LYS A 205 9.30 -6.75 -15.06
CA LYS A 205 9.96 -7.98 -15.53
C LYS A 205 10.30 -8.91 -14.37
N VAL A 206 10.59 -8.38 -13.19
CA VAL A 206 10.81 -9.19 -11.99
C VAL A 206 9.51 -9.89 -11.58
N VAL A 207 8.38 -9.17 -11.60
CA VAL A 207 7.06 -9.76 -11.34
C VAL A 207 6.72 -10.84 -12.37
N GLU A 208 6.99 -10.61 -13.65
CA GLU A 208 6.80 -11.62 -14.70
C GLU A 208 7.69 -12.84 -14.48
N ALA A 209 8.96 -12.65 -14.09
CA ALA A 209 9.89 -13.73 -13.77
C ALA A 209 9.49 -14.54 -12.52
N ARG A 210 8.69 -13.97 -11.62
CA ARG A 210 8.02 -14.69 -10.52
C ARG A 210 6.84 -15.54 -10.98
N GLY A 211 6.51 -15.56 -12.26
CA GLY A 211 5.44 -16.39 -12.86
C GLY A 211 4.12 -15.64 -13.10
N VAL A 212 4.05 -14.34 -12.86
CA VAL A 212 2.83 -13.56 -13.10
C VAL A 212 2.59 -13.32 -14.59
N ASN A 213 1.40 -13.62 -15.05
CA ASN A 213 0.98 -13.31 -16.42
C ASN A 213 0.49 -11.85 -16.51
N LEU A 214 1.39 -10.93 -16.83
CA LEU A 214 1.08 -9.50 -16.94
C LEU A 214 0.02 -9.14 -18.00
N LYS A 215 -0.37 -10.08 -18.87
CA LYS A 215 -1.45 -9.86 -19.83
C LYS A 215 -2.83 -9.82 -19.17
N LEU A 216 -2.97 -10.40 -17.99
CA LEU A 216 -4.21 -10.40 -17.21
C LEU A 216 -4.46 -9.03 -16.51
N TYR A 217 -3.43 -8.20 -16.42
CA TYR A 217 -3.42 -6.88 -15.77
C TYR A 217 -3.23 -5.74 -16.77
N LYS A 218 -3.84 -5.87 -17.97
CA LYS A 218 -3.61 -4.91 -19.08
C LYS A 218 -4.09 -3.51 -18.76
N ALA A 219 -5.20 -3.39 -18.05
CA ALA A 219 -5.79 -2.09 -17.71
C ALA A 219 -4.84 -1.29 -16.81
N GLU A 220 -4.36 -1.92 -15.76
CA GLU A 220 -3.44 -1.33 -14.77
C GLU A 220 -2.08 -0.98 -15.39
N LEU A 221 -1.63 -1.78 -16.36
CA LEU A 221 -0.29 -1.64 -16.94
C LEU A 221 -0.24 -0.79 -18.21
N LEU A 222 -1.38 -0.39 -18.76
CA LEU A 222 -1.44 0.41 -19.99
C LEU A 222 -0.64 1.72 -19.92
N PRO A 223 -0.68 2.50 -18.82
CA PRO A 223 0.07 3.74 -18.70
C PRO A 223 1.59 3.56 -18.81
N TYR A 224 2.09 2.38 -18.43
CA TYR A 224 3.52 2.07 -18.44
C TYR A 224 4.02 1.50 -19.78
N LYS A 225 3.12 1.22 -20.74
CA LYS A 225 3.47 0.68 -22.07
C LYS A 225 3.75 1.76 -23.12
N ILE A 226 3.21 2.96 -22.93
CA ILE A 226 3.42 4.08 -23.85
C ILE A 226 4.83 4.65 -23.70
N PRO A 227 5.41 5.35 -24.71
CA PRO A 227 6.76 5.91 -24.61
C PRO A 227 6.99 6.68 -23.31
N ALA A 228 8.09 6.40 -22.61
CA ALA A 228 8.32 6.91 -21.25
C ALA A 228 8.25 8.43 -21.15
N TRP A 229 8.70 9.15 -22.17
CA TRP A 229 8.65 10.62 -22.22
C TRP A 229 7.21 11.16 -22.32
N ILE A 230 6.31 10.43 -23.01
CA ILE A 230 4.89 10.76 -23.07
C ILE A 230 4.24 10.48 -21.73
N ALA A 231 4.47 9.27 -21.18
CA ALA A 231 3.95 8.86 -19.88
C ALA A 231 4.40 9.82 -18.76
N GLY A 232 5.68 10.20 -18.73
CA GLY A 232 6.20 11.14 -17.74
C GLY A 232 5.58 12.54 -17.83
N LYS A 233 5.31 13.05 -19.04
CA LYS A 233 4.58 14.32 -19.20
C LYS A 233 3.13 14.19 -18.74
N ALA A 234 2.44 13.09 -19.10
CA ALA A 234 1.06 12.84 -18.70
C ALA A 234 0.95 12.72 -17.16
N MET A 235 1.86 11.99 -16.52
CA MET A 235 1.91 11.85 -15.07
C MET A 235 2.14 13.21 -14.38
N LYS A 236 3.04 14.04 -14.90
CA LYS A 236 3.25 15.40 -14.35
C LYS A 236 1.97 16.22 -14.38
N ILE A 237 1.22 16.17 -15.49
CA ILE A 237 -0.06 16.88 -15.63
C ILE A 237 -1.10 16.29 -14.66
N MET A 238 -1.14 14.97 -14.53
CA MET A 238 -2.03 14.29 -13.58
C MET A 238 -1.74 14.75 -12.14
N PHE A 239 -0.49 14.68 -11.68
CA PHE A 239 -0.12 15.13 -10.34
C PHE A 239 -0.40 16.63 -10.11
N ALA A 240 -0.27 17.47 -11.15
CA ALA A 240 -0.58 18.90 -11.03
C ALA A 240 -2.08 19.20 -10.88
N LYS A 241 -2.96 18.27 -11.33
CA LYS A 241 -4.42 18.45 -11.36
C LYS A 241 -5.17 17.61 -10.34
N ASN A 242 -4.54 16.59 -9.78
CA ASN A 242 -5.17 15.65 -8.86
C ASN A 242 -4.52 15.75 -7.47
N GLU A 243 -5.21 16.46 -6.57
CA GLU A 243 -4.74 16.69 -5.20
C GLU A 243 -4.70 15.38 -4.38
N LEU A 244 -5.66 14.46 -4.57
CA LEU A 244 -5.69 13.16 -3.89
C LEU A 244 -4.41 12.38 -4.16
N THR A 245 -4.09 12.20 -5.47
CA THR A 245 -2.89 11.46 -5.88
C THR A 245 -1.61 12.17 -5.42
N ARG A 246 -1.62 13.51 -5.39
CA ARG A 246 -0.49 14.28 -4.91
C ARG A 246 -0.29 14.11 -3.40
N LYS A 247 -1.38 14.19 -2.63
CA LYS A 247 -1.35 14.05 -1.17
C LYS A 247 -0.89 12.64 -0.76
N ILE A 248 -1.42 11.57 -1.37
CA ILE A 248 -1.00 10.22 -1.02
C ILE A 248 0.49 9.97 -1.28
N MET A 249 1.04 10.57 -2.33
CA MET A 249 2.48 10.48 -2.63
C MET A 249 3.36 11.17 -1.58
N THR A 250 2.91 12.26 -0.98
CA THR A 250 3.65 12.97 0.07
C THR A 250 3.49 12.30 1.45
N LEU A 251 2.36 11.63 1.69
CA LEU A 251 2.11 10.87 2.92
C LEU A 251 2.82 9.50 2.97
N HIS A 252 3.27 8.99 1.81
CA HIS A 252 4.08 7.76 1.75
C HIS A 252 5.53 8.09 2.10
N ASN A 253 5.81 8.26 3.40
CA ASN A 253 7.09 8.75 3.89
C ASN A 253 7.78 7.81 4.91
N ASP A 254 7.23 6.63 5.19
CA ASP A 254 7.91 5.61 6.00
C ASP A 254 9.11 5.06 5.24
N LYS A 255 10.31 5.40 5.74
CA LYS A 255 11.59 4.98 5.14
C LYS A 255 11.76 3.46 5.12
N GLN A 256 11.26 2.77 6.14
CA GLN A 256 11.38 1.31 6.22
C GLN A 256 10.50 0.63 5.18
N ASP A 257 9.27 1.10 4.97
CA ASP A 257 8.37 0.58 3.94
C ASP A 257 8.89 0.89 2.53
N ILE A 258 9.42 2.10 2.30
CA ILE A 258 10.05 2.47 1.03
C ILE A 258 11.23 1.55 0.74
N PHE A 259 12.11 1.37 1.72
CA PHE A 259 13.29 0.51 1.59
C PHE A 259 12.88 -0.95 1.35
N TYR A 260 11.95 -1.47 2.15
CA TYR A 260 11.44 -2.83 1.99
C TYR A 260 10.90 -3.08 0.57
N CYS A 261 10.07 -2.17 0.07
CA CYS A 261 9.50 -2.28 -1.27
C CYS A 261 10.59 -2.35 -2.35
N CYS A 262 11.52 -1.39 -2.35
CA CYS A 262 12.59 -1.33 -3.33
C CYS A 262 13.55 -2.52 -3.22
N GLN A 263 13.95 -2.86 -2.00
CA GLN A 263 14.92 -3.94 -1.74
C GLN A 263 14.36 -5.31 -2.13
N SER A 264 13.08 -5.58 -1.83
CA SER A 264 12.43 -6.85 -2.16
C SER A 264 12.40 -7.11 -3.67
N VAL A 265 12.00 -6.11 -4.45
CA VAL A 265 11.97 -6.21 -5.91
C VAL A 265 13.40 -6.34 -6.49
N TYR A 266 14.32 -5.54 -5.98
CA TYR A 266 15.71 -5.56 -6.44
C TYR A 266 16.39 -6.91 -6.19
N GLN A 267 16.33 -7.42 -4.95
CA GLN A 267 16.93 -8.71 -4.58
C GLN A 267 16.34 -9.86 -5.41
N THR A 268 15.01 -9.93 -5.53
CA THR A 268 14.36 -10.94 -6.36
C THR A 268 14.81 -10.84 -7.83
N GLY A 269 14.97 -9.62 -8.33
CA GLY A 269 15.49 -9.40 -9.69
C GLY A 269 16.89 -9.96 -9.86
N GLN A 270 17.78 -9.80 -8.89
CA GLN A 270 19.13 -10.37 -8.90
C GLN A 270 19.09 -11.91 -8.80
N GLU A 271 18.30 -12.46 -7.87
CA GLU A 271 18.17 -13.90 -7.66
C GLU A 271 17.64 -14.62 -8.90
N LEU A 272 16.69 -14.02 -9.61
CA LEU A 272 16.10 -14.56 -10.84
C LEU A 272 16.90 -14.20 -12.11
N GLY A 273 18.02 -13.48 -11.98
CA GLY A 273 18.86 -13.08 -13.12
C GLY A 273 18.17 -12.09 -14.09
N VAL A 274 17.20 -11.32 -13.61
CA VAL A 274 16.49 -10.32 -14.42
C VAL A 274 17.38 -9.10 -14.63
N LYS A 275 17.49 -8.61 -15.86
CA LYS A 275 18.24 -7.39 -16.18
C LYS A 275 17.46 -6.14 -15.76
N ILE A 276 17.91 -5.49 -14.68
CA ILE A 276 17.31 -4.31 -14.06
C ILE A 276 18.34 -3.19 -13.82
N PRO A 277 19.13 -2.78 -14.85
CA PRO A 277 20.27 -1.89 -14.65
C PRO A 277 19.92 -0.50 -14.12
N ILE A 278 18.73 0.02 -14.44
CA ILE A 278 18.32 1.34 -13.95
C ILE A 278 17.91 1.26 -12.47
N LEU A 279 17.15 0.23 -12.09
CA LEU A 279 16.80 -0.02 -10.69
C LEU A 279 18.07 -0.25 -9.86
N GLU A 280 19.02 -1.06 -10.36
CA GLU A 280 20.29 -1.28 -9.69
C GLU A 280 21.07 0.03 -9.46
N ALA A 281 21.08 0.93 -10.46
CA ALA A 281 21.72 2.23 -10.32
C ALA A 281 21.01 3.10 -9.26
N ASN A 282 19.69 3.07 -9.21
CA ASN A 282 18.90 3.80 -8.20
C ASN A 282 19.19 3.27 -6.79
N MET A 283 19.25 1.92 -6.63
CA MET A 283 19.49 1.29 -5.32
C MET A 283 20.81 1.67 -4.67
N LYS A 284 21.85 2.02 -5.47
CA LYS A 284 23.14 2.51 -4.93
C LYS A 284 23.02 3.82 -4.15
N GLY A 285 21.98 4.60 -4.42
CA GLY A 285 21.69 5.86 -3.71
C GLY A 285 20.72 5.71 -2.52
N ILE A 286 20.23 4.49 -2.26
CA ILE A 286 19.25 4.23 -1.20
C ILE A 286 19.94 3.47 -0.07
N SER A 287 20.04 4.10 1.10
CA SER A 287 20.46 3.49 2.37
C SER A 287 19.51 3.90 3.48
N LEU A 288 19.32 3.01 4.44
CA LEU A 288 18.61 3.33 5.71
C LEU A 288 19.56 4.02 6.67
#